data_f96bdaa77778a213efc83d313d7d492a
#
_entry.id   f96bdaa77778a213efc83d313d7d492a
#
_cell.length_a   1.000
_cell.length_b   1.000
_cell.length_c   1.000
_cell.angle_alpha   90.00
_cell.angle_beta   90.00
_cell.angle_gamma   90.00
#
_symmetry.space_group_name_H-M   'P 1'
#
loop_
_entity.id
_entity.type
_entity.pdbx_description
1 polymer ?
#
loop_
_entity_poly.entity_id
_entity_poly.type
_entity_poly.pdbx_seq_one_letter_code
_entity_poly.pdbx_strand_id
1 'polypeptide(L)' 'MDFTYDDNTFSDLHKEVHGWRPSNSLMVEWNERTPRQKQELWNALCDQLEDVMAEEKAAHERKLA' A
#
# COMPACT_ATOMS: atom_id res chain seq x y z
N MET A 1 17.56 6.99 -12.10
CA MET A 1 16.77 7.08 -10.86
C MET A 1 15.95 5.82 -10.73
N ASP A 2 16.13 5.12 -9.62
CA ASP A 2 15.47 3.83 -9.46
C ASP A 2 14.21 3.99 -8.62
N PHE A 3 13.06 3.85 -9.28
CA PHE A 3 11.79 3.80 -8.58
C PHE A 3 11.46 2.34 -8.25
N THR A 4 10.87 2.11 -7.10
CA THR A 4 10.49 0.77 -6.65
C THR A 4 9.01 0.47 -6.82
N TYR A 5 8.20 1.49 -7.13
CA TYR A 5 6.78 1.27 -7.35
C TYR A 5 6.54 0.42 -8.59
N ASP A 6 5.42 -0.29 -8.60
CA ASP A 6 5.00 -1.12 -9.72
C ASP A 6 3.52 -0.85 -10.00
N ASP A 7 3.21 -0.36 -11.19
CA ASP A 7 1.82 -0.04 -11.56
C ASP A 7 0.91 -1.27 -11.48
N ASN A 8 1.44 -2.45 -11.80
CA ASN A 8 0.67 -3.68 -11.77
C ASN A 8 0.36 -4.17 -10.35
N THR A 9 1.29 -3.92 -9.42
CA THR A 9 1.11 -4.35 -8.03
C THR A 9 0.53 -3.27 -7.13
N PHE A 10 0.34 -2.05 -7.63
CA PHE A 10 -0.27 -0.99 -6.84
C PHE A 10 -1.64 -1.38 -6.30
N SER A 11 -2.48 -1.99 -7.14
CA SER A 11 -3.80 -2.45 -6.75
C SER A 11 -3.74 -3.46 -5.62
N ASP A 12 -2.81 -4.40 -5.70
CA ASP A 12 -2.62 -5.41 -4.65
C ASP A 12 -2.12 -4.79 -3.36
N LEU A 13 -1.17 -3.86 -3.44
CA LEU A 13 -0.66 -3.16 -2.28
C LEU A 13 -1.76 -2.35 -1.59
N HIS A 14 -2.57 -1.65 -2.37
CA HIS A 14 -3.69 -0.89 -1.84
C HIS A 14 -4.67 -1.81 -1.10
N LYS A 15 -4.97 -2.96 -1.68
CA LYS A 15 -5.86 -3.95 -1.06
C LYS A 15 -5.28 -4.48 0.26
N GLU A 16 -3.97 -4.72 0.30
CA GLU A 16 -3.30 -5.18 1.52
C GLU A 16 -3.41 -4.16 2.65
N VAL A 17 -3.28 -2.88 2.32
CA VAL A 17 -3.29 -1.79 3.30
C VAL A 17 -4.71 -1.45 3.75
N HIS A 18 -5.63 -1.32 2.82
CA HIS A 18 -6.98 -0.81 3.07
C HIS A 18 -8.06 -1.89 3.12
N GLY A 19 -7.78 -3.09 2.68
CA GLY A 19 -8.74 -4.18 2.67
C GLY A 19 -9.62 -4.25 1.43
N TRP A 20 -9.46 -3.33 0.49
CA TRP A 20 -10.18 -3.32 -0.77
C TRP A 20 -9.32 -2.78 -1.90
N ARG A 21 -9.66 -3.16 -3.13
CA ARG A 21 -8.94 -2.66 -4.30
C ARG A 21 -9.34 -1.23 -4.62
N PRO A 22 -8.43 -0.45 -5.23
CA PRO A 22 -8.75 0.94 -5.59
C PRO A 22 -9.86 0.99 -6.64
N SER A 23 -10.69 2.05 -6.56
CA SER A 23 -11.72 2.30 -7.56
C SER A 23 -11.08 2.71 -8.89
N ASN A 24 -11.90 2.68 -9.96
CA ASN A 24 -11.43 3.15 -11.27
C ASN A 24 -10.95 4.60 -11.22
N SER A 25 -11.66 5.45 -10.48
CA SER A 25 -11.26 6.86 -10.31
C SER A 25 -9.89 6.97 -9.66
N LEU A 26 -9.64 6.17 -8.63
CA LEU A 26 -8.35 6.18 -7.96
C LEU A 26 -7.23 5.67 -8.87
N MET A 27 -7.52 4.65 -9.68
CA MET A 27 -6.54 4.15 -10.64
C MET A 27 -6.22 5.18 -11.72
N VAL A 28 -7.20 5.95 -12.17
CA VAL A 28 -6.97 7.05 -13.11
C VAL A 28 -6.06 8.10 -12.47
N GLU A 29 -6.33 8.49 -11.24
CA GLU A 29 -5.47 9.43 -10.50
C GLU A 29 -4.05 8.91 -10.37
N TRP A 30 -3.90 7.62 -10.03
CA TRP A 30 -2.59 6.99 -9.94
C TRP A 30 -1.84 7.10 -11.27
N ASN A 31 -2.50 6.77 -12.38
CA ASN A 31 -1.88 6.80 -13.70
C ASN A 31 -1.50 8.21 -14.15
N GLU A 32 -2.21 9.23 -13.67
CA GLU A 32 -1.92 10.63 -13.98
C GLU A 32 -0.78 11.21 -13.15
N ARG A 33 -0.40 10.57 -12.06
CA ARG A 33 0.69 11.03 -11.21
C ARG A 33 2.03 10.90 -11.93
N THR A 34 2.95 11.81 -11.60
CA THR A 34 4.33 11.69 -12.07
C THR A 34 5.00 10.50 -11.38
N PRO A 35 6.08 9.95 -11.96
CA PRO A 35 6.80 8.84 -11.30
C PRO A 35 7.22 9.16 -9.87
N ARG A 36 7.63 10.40 -9.61
CA ARG A 36 8.01 10.83 -8.27
C ARG A 36 6.82 10.79 -7.31
N GLN A 37 5.67 11.28 -7.76
CA GLN A 37 4.45 11.26 -6.95
C GLN A 37 3.98 9.83 -6.69
N LYS A 38 4.09 8.96 -7.69
CA LYS A 38 3.77 7.54 -7.52
C LYS A 38 4.67 6.90 -6.47
N GLN A 39 5.95 7.19 -6.50
CA GLN A 39 6.89 6.65 -5.51
C GLN A 39 6.59 7.15 -4.11
N GLU A 40 6.23 8.41 -3.94
CA GLU A 40 5.87 8.96 -2.64
C GLU A 40 4.64 8.26 -2.06
N LEU A 41 3.60 8.07 -2.88
CA LEU A 41 2.40 7.35 -2.45
C LEU A 41 2.71 5.88 -2.16
N TRP A 42 3.52 5.25 -3.00
CA TRP A 42 3.95 3.87 -2.80
C TRP A 42 4.66 3.69 -1.46
N ASN A 43 5.58 4.58 -1.14
CA ASN A 43 6.29 4.54 0.13
C ASN A 43 5.35 4.69 1.32
N ALA A 44 4.37 5.59 1.21
CA ALA A 44 3.37 5.77 2.26
C ALA A 44 2.53 4.51 2.46
N LEU A 45 2.13 3.85 1.37
CA LEU A 45 1.39 2.60 1.45
C LEU A 45 2.22 1.48 2.07
N CYS A 46 3.50 1.40 1.73
CA CYS A 46 4.39 0.42 2.33
C CYS A 46 4.54 0.64 3.84
N ASP A 47 4.67 1.88 4.28
CA ASP A 47 4.74 2.21 5.70
C ASP A 47 3.44 1.80 6.41
N GLN A 48 2.29 2.08 5.82
CA GLN A 48 1.00 1.70 6.37
C GLN A 48 0.86 0.17 6.46
N LEU A 49 1.35 -0.53 5.46
CA LEU A 49 1.30 -1.99 5.45
C LEU A 49 2.10 -2.58 6.61
N GLU A 50 3.28 -2.03 6.87
CA GLU A 50 4.09 -2.46 8.01
C GLU A 50 3.34 -2.26 9.33
N ASP A 51 2.66 -1.12 9.50
CA ASP A 51 1.87 -0.85 10.70
C ASP A 51 0.72 -1.84 10.85
N VAL A 52 0.02 -2.15 9.77
CA VAL A 52 -1.08 -3.13 9.79
C VAL A 52 -0.56 -4.51 10.18
N MET A 53 0.54 -4.94 9.60
CA MET A 53 1.15 -6.22 9.91
C MET A 53 1.63 -6.29 11.36
N ALA A 54 2.21 -5.21 11.87
CA ALA A 54 2.66 -5.14 13.25
C ALA A 54 1.50 -5.25 14.22
N GLU A 55 0.38 -4.59 13.93
CA GLU A 55 -0.83 -4.65 14.76
C GLU A 55 -1.42 -6.06 14.78
N GLU A 56 -1.51 -6.71 13.62
CA GLU A 56 -2.01 -8.08 13.53
C GLU A 56 -1.13 -9.04 14.31
N LYS A 57 0.18 -8.90 14.20
CA LYS A 57 1.14 -9.73 14.93
C LYS A 57 1.00 -9.53 16.43
N ALA A 58 0.92 -8.29 16.89
CA ALA A 58 0.76 -7.99 18.31
C ALA A 58 -0.54 -8.56 18.87
N ALA A 59 -1.64 -8.43 18.13
CA ALA A 59 -2.93 -8.99 18.52
C ALA A 59 -2.87 -10.51 18.59
N HIS A 60 -2.21 -11.15 17.66
CA HIS A 60 -2.05 -12.60 17.63
C HIS A 60 -1.22 -13.10 18.83
N GLU A 61 -0.13 -12.42 19.15
CA GLU A 61 0.70 -12.75 20.29
C GLU A 61 -0.06 -12.64 21.61
N ARG A 62 -0.91 -11.62 21.75
CA ARG A 62 -1.76 -11.45 22.95
C ARG A 62 -2.72 -12.60 23.14
N LYS A 63 -3.26 -13.14 22.06
CA LYS A 63 -4.16 -14.31 22.15
C LYS A 63 -3.46 -15.55 22.62
N LEU A 64 -2.20 -15.69 22.33
CA LEU A 64 -1.40 -16.84 22.72
C LEU A 64 -0.88 -16.73 24.16
N ALA A 65 -0.87 -15.55 24.69
CA ALA A 65 -0.49 -15.33 26.08
C ALA A 65 -1.70 -15.50 27.00
#